data_ccad111b88b1ce20693343675f16d05b
#
_entry.id   ccad111b88b1ce20693343675f16d05b
#
_cell.length_a   1.000
_cell.length_b   1.000
_cell.length_c   1.000
_cell.angle_alpha   90.00
_cell.angle_beta   90.00
_cell.angle_gamma   90.00
#
_symmetry.space_group_name_H-M   'P 1'
#
loop_
_entity.id
_entity.type
_entity.pdbx_description
1 polymer ?
#
loop_
_entity_poly.entity_id
_entity_poly.type
_entity_poly.pdbx_seq_one_letter_code
_entity_poly.pdbx_strand_id
1 'polypeptide(L)'
;MPWAEVVPVLLDCPPGSLCSKRYPGHPRGCPNYGKRSTCPPQADVMTPYLIASHDWYAIWNVFPFGEHVEKMRAKHPEWTERQLANCLYWQGTARKQLGAVIKCFKQQHFPRRFGVREVAAVSRIPEAHGVNVTATMKTLGVELEWPPKTVTYQVAIAAMLPRKDGYHGQ
;
A
#
# COMPACT_ATOMS: atom_id res chain seq x y z
N MET A 1 5.68 -1.52 15.39
CA MET A 1 4.45 -2.15 14.82
C MET A 1 4.43 -1.84 13.32
N PRO A 2 3.90 -2.70 12.47
CA PRO A 2 3.90 -2.48 11.03
C PRO A 2 2.70 -1.63 10.55
N TRP A 3 2.32 -0.64 11.33
CA TRP A 3 1.36 0.41 11.01
C TRP A 3 1.58 1.64 11.89
N ALA A 4 1.24 2.80 11.35
CA ALA A 4 1.29 4.09 12.05
C ALA A 4 0.22 5.03 11.50
N GLU A 5 -0.21 5.97 12.35
CA GLU A 5 -1.05 7.09 11.93
C GLU A 5 -0.27 7.98 10.97
N VAL A 6 -0.94 8.45 9.93
CA VAL A 6 -0.32 9.23 8.85
C VAL A 6 -1.34 10.12 8.18
N VAL A 7 -0.89 11.25 7.67
CA VAL A 7 -1.66 12.03 6.69
C VAL A 7 -1.22 11.59 5.29
N PRO A 8 -2.10 10.96 4.48
CA PRO A 8 -1.73 10.54 3.14
C PRO A 8 -1.32 11.73 2.28
N VAL A 9 -0.18 11.61 1.61
CA VAL A 9 0.28 12.59 0.62
C VAL A 9 -0.35 12.24 -0.73
N LEU A 10 -0.98 13.21 -1.37
CA LEU A 10 -1.54 13.01 -2.71
C LEU A 10 -0.49 13.13 -3.80
N LEU A 11 -0.73 12.48 -4.92
CA LEU A 11 0.04 12.65 -6.14
C LEU A 11 -0.23 14.03 -6.74
N ASP A 12 0.81 14.69 -7.24
CA ASP A 12 0.72 15.97 -7.98
C ASP A 12 0.19 15.80 -9.41
N CYS A 13 -0.26 14.61 -9.76
CA CYS A 13 -0.75 14.25 -11.09
C CYS A 13 -2.06 13.45 -10.98
N PRO A 14 -2.90 13.47 -12.02
CA PRO A 14 -4.17 12.74 -12.01
C PRO A 14 -3.98 11.26 -11.65
N PRO A 15 -4.87 10.67 -10.82
CA PRO A 15 -4.85 9.25 -10.53
C PRO A 15 -4.87 8.42 -11.82
N GLY A 16 -4.01 7.41 -11.87
CA GLY A 16 -3.85 6.59 -13.08
C GLY A 16 -2.79 7.07 -14.05
N SER A 17 -2.27 8.30 -13.93
CA SER A 17 -1.15 8.77 -14.77
C SER A 17 0.11 7.90 -14.58
N LEU A 18 0.35 7.38 -13.37
CA LEU A 18 1.43 6.42 -13.10
C LEU A 18 1.17 5.07 -13.77
N CYS A 19 -0.10 4.66 -13.88
CA CYS A 19 -0.48 3.39 -14.50
C CYS A 19 -0.22 3.36 -16.02
N SER A 20 -0.24 4.51 -16.69
CA SER A 20 0.05 4.63 -18.12
C SER A 20 1.54 4.79 -18.41
N LYS A 21 2.37 5.10 -17.41
CA LYS A 21 3.82 5.22 -17.59
C LYS A 21 4.46 3.86 -17.86
N ARG A 22 5.48 3.87 -18.72
CA ARG A 22 6.31 2.69 -18.99
C ARG A 22 7.16 2.36 -17.79
N TYR A 23 7.31 1.08 -17.49
CA TYR A 23 8.23 0.60 -16.47
C TYR A 23 8.84 -0.75 -16.87
N PRO A 24 9.92 -1.22 -16.25
CA PRO A 24 10.59 -2.46 -16.62
C PRO A 24 9.63 -3.65 -16.72
N GLY A 25 9.63 -4.32 -17.88
CA GLY A 25 8.72 -5.42 -18.19
C GLY A 25 7.33 -5.02 -18.71
N HIS A 26 6.98 -3.75 -18.66
CA HIS A 26 5.65 -3.24 -19.09
C HIS A 26 5.77 -1.95 -19.93
N PRO A 27 6.18 -2.07 -21.21
CA PRO A 27 6.41 -0.91 -22.09
C PRO A 27 5.14 -0.12 -22.42
N ARG A 28 3.97 -0.69 -22.18
CA ARG A 28 2.65 -0.05 -22.35
C ARG A 28 1.99 0.37 -21.03
N GLY A 29 2.75 0.38 -19.92
CA GLY A 29 2.23 0.67 -18.59
C GLY A 29 1.53 -0.53 -17.94
N CYS A 30 0.71 -0.27 -16.93
CA CYS A 30 0.06 -1.30 -16.13
C CYS A 30 -0.97 -2.10 -16.95
N PRO A 31 -0.87 -3.44 -17.02
CA PRO A 31 -1.80 -4.27 -17.79
C PRO A 31 -3.22 -4.30 -17.20
N ASN A 32 -3.40 -3.83 -15.97
CA ASN A 32 -4.70 -3.76 -15.29
C ASN A 32 -5.40 -2.39 -15.43
N TYR A 33 -4.72 -1.39 -16.01
CA TYR A 33 -5.32 -0.06 -16.22
C TYR A 33 -6.61 -0.17 -17.05
N GLY A 34 -7.68 0.45 -16.58
CA GLY A 34 -8.99 0.42 -17.22
C GLY A 34 -9.73 -0.92 -17.20
N LYS A 35 -9.18 -1.99 -16.57
CA LYS A 35 -9.76 -3.34 -16.63
C LYS A 35 -10.44 -3.80 -15.33
N ARG A 36 -10.18 -3.15 -14.21
CA ARG A 36 -10.71 -3.51 -12.90
C ARG A 36 -11.39 -2.32 -12.27
N SER A 37 -12.51 -2.55 -11.59
CA SER A 37 -13.24 -1.50 -10.84
C SER A 37 -12.39 -0.82 -9.76
N THR A 38 -11.38 -1.52 -9.23
CA THR A 38 -10.45 -0.99 -8.24
C THR A 38 -9.23 -0.28 -8.85
N CYS A 39 -9.16 -0.18 -10.18
CA CYS A 39 -8.06 0.49 -10.89
C CYS A 39 -8.56 1.75 -11.60
N PRO A 40 -7.70 2.76 -11.82
CA PRO A 40 -8.06 3.91 -12.63
C PRO A 40 -8.48 3.51 -14.06
N PRO A 41 -9.43 4.22 -14.67
CA PRO A 41 -10.12 5.41 -14.17
C PRO A 41 -11.33 5.13 -13.26
N GLN A 42 -11.69 3.86 -12.99
CA GLN A 42 -12.88 3.48 -12.22
C GLN A 42 -12.68 3.56 -10.70
N ALA A 43 -11.43 3.54 -10.23
CA ALA A 43 -11.15 3.64 -8.80
C ALA A 43 -11.55 5.01 -8.24
N ASP A 44 -12.17 5.02 -7.06
CA ASP A 44 -12.49 6.25 -6.34
C ASP A 44 -11.21 7.02 -6.03
N VAL A 45 -11.25 8.34 -6.21
CA VAL A 45 -10.11 9.22 -5.98
C VAL A 45 -10.15 9.77 -4.55
N MET A 46 -9.03 9.69 -3.87
CA MET A 46 -8.85 10.34 -2.58
C MET A 46 -8.72 11.86 -2.79
N THR A 47 -9.56 12.62 -2.09
CA THR A 47 -9.58 14.08 -2.16
C THR A 47 -9.00 14.69 -0.88
N PRO A 48 -8.54 15.97 -0.92
CA PRO A 48 -8.12 16.66 0.29
C PRO A 48 -9.21 16.72 1.36
N TYR A 49 -10.49 16.85 0.96
CA TYR A 49 -11.63 16.81 1.87
C TYR A 49 -11.74 15.46 2.58
N LEU A 50 -11.60 14.35 1.85
CA LEU A 50 -11.65 13.00 2.41
C LEU A 50 -10.49 12.76 3.39
N ILE A 51 -9.30 13.30 3.07
CA ILE A 51 -8.14 13.23 3.95
C ILE A 51 -8.41 13.99 5.25
N ALA A 52 -8.95 15.20 5.17
CA ALA A 52 -9.23 16.04 6.34
C ALA A 52 -10.36 15.50 7.22
N SER A 53 -11.31 14.73 6.64
CA SER A 53 -12.49 14.22 7.35
C SER A 53 -12.28 12.90 8.09
N HIS A 54 -11.12 12.24 7.90
CA HIS A 54 -10.82 10.95 8.52
C HIS A 54 -9.40 10.94 9.10
N ASP A 55 -9.18 10.12 10.11
CA ASP A 55 -7.82 9.76 10.49
C ASP A 55 -7.38 8.54 9.69
N TRP A 56 -6.12 8.53 9.33
CA TRP A 56 -5.57 7.55 8.41
C TRP A 56 -4.42 6.79 9.04
N TYR A 57 -4.26 5.55 8.61
CA TYR A 57 -3.13 4.71 8.97
C TYR A 57 -2.47 4.16 7.72
N ALA A 58 -1.15 4.25 7.67
CA ALA A 58 -0.36 3.40 6.80
C ALA A 58 -0.16 2.03 7.48
N ILE A 59 -0.36 0.96 6.72
CA ILE A 59 -0.15 -0.44 7.16
C ILE A 59 0.80 -1.06 6.15
N TRP A 60 1.89 -1.69 6.61
CA TRP A 60 2.88 -2.24 5.69
C TRP A 60 3.45 -3.57 6.17
N ASN A 61 4.05 -4.30 5.25
CA ASN A 61 5.00 -5.35 5.56
C ASN A 61 6.32 -5.11 4.83
N VAL A 62 7.38 -5.67 5.36
CA VAL A 62 8.71 -5.66 4.76
C VAL A 62 8.95 -7.06 4.21
N PHE A 63 9.23 -7.16 2.91
CA PHE A 63 9.58 -8.42 2.27
C PHE A 63 11.10 -8.43 2.01
N PRO A 64 11.84 -9.45 2.45
CA PRO A 64 13.29 -9.54 2.28
C PRO A 64 13.63 -9.91 0.83
N PHE A 65 13.57 -8.91 -0.06
CA PHE A 65 13.70 -9.12 -1.50
C PHE A 65 15.08 -9.65 -1.89
N GLY A 66 16.16 -9.10 -1.30
CA GLY A 66 17.52 -9.57 -1.55
C GLY A 66 17.71 -11.04 -1.20
N GLU A 67 17.24 -11.46 -0.02
CA GLU A 67 17.29 -12.88 0.39
C GLU A 67 16.47 -13.77 -0.56
N HIS A 68 15.34 -13.28 -1.04
CA HIS A 68 14.55 -14.00 -2.04
C HIS A 68 15.32 -14.19 -3.33
N VAL A 69 15.98 -13.14 -3.85
CA VAL A 69 16.79 -13.21 -5.08
C VAL A 69 17.93 -14.21 -4.93
N GLU A 70 18.66 -14.18 -3.80
CA GLU A 70 19.75 -15.14 -3.55
C GLU A 70 19.23 -16.58 -3.44
N LYS A 71 18.11 -16.81 -2.78
CA LYS A 71 17.46 -18.11 -2.72
C LYS A 71 17.05 -18.62 -4.11
N MET A 72 16.53 -17.74 -4.96
CA MET A 72 16.15 -18.10 -6.33
C MET A 72 17.38 -18.37 -7.19
N ARG A 73 18.46 -17.60 -7.01
CA ARG A 73 19.75 -17.82 -7.68
C ARG A 73 20.36 -19.19 -7.35
N ALA A 74 20.35 -19.56 -6.08
CA ALA A 74 20.82 -20.87 -5.64
C ALA A 74 19.99 -22.03 -6.22
N LYS A 75 18.68 -21.81 -6.41
CA LYS A 75 17.76 -22.81 -6.96
C LYS A 75 17.78 -22.89 -8.48
N HIS A 76 18.05 -21.77 -9.14
CA HIS A 76 18.01 -21.59 -10.59
C HIS A 76 19.24 -20.82 -11.06
N PRO A 77 20.44 -21.45 -11.04
CA PRO A 77 21.69 -20.78 -11.39
C PRO A 77 21.73 -20.30 -12.85
N GLU A 78 20.88 -20.87 -13.71
CA GLU A 78 20.74 -20.49 -15.11
C GLU A 78 19.87 -19.23 -15.34
N TRP A 79 19.19 -18.73 -14.30
CA TRP A 79 18.30 -17.59 -14.44
C TRP A 79 19.05 -16.26 -14.53
N THR A 80 18.57 -15.41 -15.41
CA THR A 80 19.04 -14.01 -15.51
C THR A 80 18.56 -13.18 -14.31
N GLU A 81 19.24 -12.08 -14.01
CA GLU A 81 18.82 -11.12 -12.96
C GLU A 81 17.36 -10.69 -13.11
N ARG A 82 16.89 -10.50 -14.34
CA ARG A 82 15.50 -10.16 -14.63
C ARG A 82 14.52 -11.27 -14.22
N GLN A 83 14.88 -12.52 -14.41
CA GLN A 83 14.07 -13.67 -14.01
C GLN A 83 14.06 -13.81 -12.48
N LEU A 84 15.24 -13.69 -11.85
CA LEU A 84 15.38 -13.74 -10.39
C LEU A 84 14.54 -12.66 -9.68
N ALA A 85 14.51 -11.44 -10.22
CA ALA A 85 13.76 -10.31 -9.68
C ALA A 85 12.27 -10.29 -10.07
N ASN A 86 11.80 -11.27 -10.85
CA ASN A 86 10.45 -11.25 -11.40
C ASN A 86 9.39 -11.29 -10.29
N CYS A 87 8.49 -10.31 -10.29
CA CYS A 87 7.43 -10.15 -9.28
C CYS A 87 6.47 -11.34 -9.18
N LEU A 88 6.36 -12.18 -10.20
CA LEU A 88 5.52 -13.38 -10.18
C LEU A 88 5.93 -14.37 -9.08
N TYR A 89 7.21 -14.39 -8.69
CA TYR A 89 7.73 -15.36 -7.72
C TYR A 89 7.67 -14.91 -6.26
N TRP A 90 7.56 -13.60 -5.99
CA TRP A 90 7.60 -13.08 -4.63
C TRP A 90 6.38 -12.22 -4.24
N GLN A 91 5.78 -11.49 -5.18
CA GLN A 91 4.74 -10.52 -4.87
C GLN A 91 3.50 -11.15 -4.23
N GLY A 92 3.15 -12.38 -4.62
CA GLY A 92 2.05 -13.14 -4.01
C GLY A 92 2.27 -13.37 -2.50
N THR A 93 3.50 -13.77 -2.12
CA THR A 93 3.89 -13.96 -0.73
C THR A 93 3.85 -12.65 0.05
N ALA A 94 4.44 -11.58 -0.49
CA ALA A 94 4.45 -10.26 0.14
C ALA A 94 3.02 -9.73 0.37
N ARG A 95 2.11 -9.91 -0.61
CA ARG A 95 0.68 -9.54 -0.47
C ARG A 95 -0.07 -10.36 0.57
N LYS A 96 0.25 -11.67 0.70
CA LYS A 96 -0.31 -12.52 1.75
C LYS A 96 0.14 -12.06 3.13
N GLN A 97 1.41 -11.71 3.29
CA GLN A 97 1.96 -11.16 4.53
C GLN A 97 1.27 -9.84 4.91
N LEU A 98 1.14 -8.90 3.96
CA LEU A 98 0.36 -7.67 4.19
C LEU A 98 -1.07 -7.98 4.64
N GLY A 99 -1.71 -9.00 4.05
CA GLY A 99 -3.03 -9.45 4.44
C GLY A 99 -3.13 -9.88 5.92
N ALA A 100 -2.10 -10.56 6.42
CA ALA A 100 -2.02 -10.94 7.83
C ALA A 100 -1.86 -9.70 8.73
N VAL A 101 -1.02 -8.75 8.35
CA VAL A 101 -0.84 -7.48 9.07
C VAL A 101 -2.16 -6.69 9.13
N ILE A 102 -2.87 -6.56 8.00
CA ILE A 102 -4.18 -5.89 7.95
C ILE A 102 -5.19 -6.59 8.86
N LYS A 103 -5.18 -7.93 8.92
CA LYS A 103 -6.05 -8.68 9.83
C LYS A 103 -5.76 -8.33 11.29
N CYS A 104 -4.49 -8.32 11.69
CA CYS A 104 -4.08 -7.92 13.04
C CYS A 104 -4.49 -6.47 13.36
N PHE A 105 -4.25 -5.54 12.42
CA PHE A 105 -4.66 -4.15 12.54
C PHE A 105 -6.17 -4.04 12.79
N LYS A 106 -7.01 -4.69 11.97
CA LYS A 106 -8.46 -4.70 12.14
C LYS A 106 -8.90 -5.29 13.47
N GLN A 107 -8.23 -6.35 13.95
CA GLN A 107 -8.54 -6.94 15.25
C GLN A 107 -8.26 -6.00 16.42
N GLN A 108 -7.20 -5.20 16.35
CA GLN A 108 -6.88 -4.20 17.37
C GLN A 108 -7.83 -3.01 17.35
N HIS A 109 -8.41 -2.69 16.20
CA HIS A 109 -9.36 -1.60 15.99
C HIS A 109 -10.80 -2.10 15.87
N PHE A 110 -11.13 -3.20 16.57
CA PHE A 110 -12.48 -3.77 16.55
C PHE A 110 -13.41 -3.04 17.53
N PRO A 111 -14.64 -2.65 17.11
CA PRO A 111 -15.52 -1.73 17.88
C PRO A 111 -16.03 -2.28 19.21
N ARG A 112 -15.80 -3.56 19.55
CA ARG A 112 -16.21 -4.16 20.83
C ARG A 112 -15.35 -3.73 22.03
N ARG A 113 -14.26 -2.99 21.83
CA ARG A 113 -13.45 -2.41 22.91
C ARG A 113 -13.81 -0.95 23.08
N PHE A 114 -14.23 -0.58 24.27
CA PHE A 114 -14.54 0.81 24.64
C PHE A 114 -13.36 1.72 24.25
N GLY A 115 -13.64 2.82 23.52
CA GLY A 115 -12.63 3.82 23.12
C GLY A 115 -11.76 3.42 21.90
N VAL A 116 -11.99 2.27 21.28
CA VAL A 116 -11.27 1.88 20.07
C VAL A 116 -12.02 2.33 18.82
N ARG A 117 -11.32 2.99 17.92
CA ARG A 117 -11.87 3.49 16.67
C ARG A 117 -12.06 2.38 15.66
N GLU A 118 -13.15 2.42 14.94
CA GLU A 118 -13.48 1.44 13.92
C GLU A 118 -12.80 1.78 12.58
N VAL A 119 -12.34 0.74 11.87
CA VAL A 119 -11.80 0.86 10.53
C VAL A 119 -12.96 1.01 9.53
N ALA A 120 -13.07 2.16 8.87
CA ALA A 120 -14.06 2.42 7.84
C ALA A 120 -13.74 1.70 6.53
N ALA A 121 -12.48 1.80 6.07
CA ALA A 121 -12.03 1.20 4.81
C ALA A 121 -10.54 0.89 4.85
N VAL A 122 -10.11 -0.06 4.01
CA VAL A 122 -8.69 -0.36 3.77
C VAL A 122 -8.44 -0.54 2.28
N SER A 123 -7.57 0.30 1.71
CA SER A 123 -7.08 0.12 0.35
C SER A 123 -5.70 -0.55 0.35
N ARG A 124 -5.54 -1.58 -0.49
CA ARG A 124 -4.25 -2.25 -0.75
C ARG A 124 -3.55 -1.75 -2.00
N ILE A 125 -4.13 -0.76 -2.64
CA ILE A 125 -3.64 -0.15 -3.89
C ILE A 125 -3.79 1.38 -3.78
N PRO A 126 -3.21 2.00 -2.75
CA PRO A 126 -3.42 3.42 -2.46
C PRO A 126 -3.04 4.33 -3.64
N GLU A 127 -2.07 3.94 -4.47
CA GLU A 127 -1.69 4.69 -5.68
C GLU A 127 -2.83 4.77 -6.70
N ALA A 128 -3.71 3.76 -6.74
CA ALA A 128 -4.89 3.78 -7.61
C ALA A 128 -5.89 4.87 -7.20
N HIS A 129 -5.88 5.23 -5.91
CA HIS A 129 -6.70 6.30 -5.34
C HIS A 129 -6.00 7.67 -5.32
N GLY A 130 -4.82 7.78 -5.93
CA GLY A 130 -4.06 9.04 -6.02
C GLY A 130 -3.14 9.32 -4.83
N VAL A 131 -2.85 8.33 -3.98
CA VAL A 131 -1.89 8.48 -2.88
C VAL A 131 -0.47 8.32 -3.38
N ASN A 132 0.41 9.27 -3.04
CA ASN A 132 1.85 9.13 -3.21
C ASN A 132 2.42 8.29 -2.06
N VAL A 133 2.47 6.98 -2.25
CA VAL A 133 2.92 6.04 -1.22
C VAL A 133 4.35 6.32 -0.79
N THR A 134 5.25 6.65 -1.72
CA THR A 134 6.64 6.97 -1.40
C THR A 134 6.75 8.19 -0.49
N ALA A 135 6.06 9.27 -0.83
CA ALA A 135 6.05 10.48 0.00
C ALA A 135 5.35 10.22 1.36
N THR A 136 4.24 9.49 1.36
CA THR A 136 3.50 9.13 2.59
C THR A 136 4.38 8.30 3.53
N MET A 137 5.07 7.27 3.04
CA MET A 137 5.94 6.44 3.87
C MET A 137 7.16 7.20 4.38
N LYS A 138 7.67 8.17 3.59
CA LYS A 138 8.77 9.03 4.00
C LYS A 138 8.42 9.90 5.21
N THR A 139 7.16 10.34 5.36
CA THR A 139 6.72 11.09 6.58
C THR A 139 6.81 10.24 7.85
N LEU A 140 6.81 8.92 7.72
CA LEU A 140 6.99 7.96 8.80
C LEU A 140 8.46 7.53 8.99
N GLY A 141 9.39 8.16 8.28
CA GLY A 141 10.82 7.79 8.31
C GLY A 141 11.13 6.49 7.57
N VAL A 142 10.21 5.99 6.72
CA VAL A 142 10.41 4.77 5.93
C VAL A 142 10.75 5.15 4.50
N GLU A 143 11.97 4.86 4.09
CA GLU A 143 12.42 5.07 2.71
C GLU A 143 12.16 3.83 1.87
N LEU A 144 11.44 4.01 0.76
CA LEU A 144 11.16 2.94 -0.20
C LEU A 144 12.29 2.87 -1.24
N GLU A 145 12.85 1.69 -1.41
CA GLU A 145 13.94 1.43 -2.36
C GLU A 145 13.37 1.15 -3.77
N TRP A 146 13.76 1.93 -4.77
CA TRP A 146 13.33 1.78 -6.17
C TRP A 146 14.50 1.81 -7.16
N PRO A 147 14.75 0.75 -7.95
CA PRO A 147 14.16 -0.58 -7.81
C PRO A 147 14.61 -1.26 -6.52
N PRO A 148 13.83 -2.21 -5.96
CA PRO A 148 14.19 -2.88 -4.72
C PRO A 148 15.45 -3.73 -4.92
N LYS A 149 16.36 -3.67 -3.94
CA LYS A 149 17.60 -4.46 -3.88
C LYS A 149 17.65 -5.34 -2.64
N THR A 150 17.43 -4.74 -1.49
CA THR A 150 17.52 -5.37 -0.18
C THR A 150 16.15 -5.81 0.33
N VAL A 151 15.22 -4.87 0.41
CA VAL A 151 13.86 -5.09 0.87
C VAL A 151 12.86 -4.44 -0.07
N THR A 152 11.63 -4.93 -0.04
CA THR A 152 10.50 -4.24 -0.67
C THR A 152 9.33 -4.17 0.29
N TYR A 153 8.51 -3.15 0.13
CA TYR A 153 7.35 -2.90 0.96
C TYR A 153 6.07 -3.17 0.17
N GLN A 154 5.09 -3.76 0.84
CA GLN A 154 3.70 -3.69 0.41
C GLN A 154 2.97 -2.77 1.39
N VAL A 155 2.29 -1.77 0.88
CA VAL A 155 1.65 -0.74 1.70
C VAL A 155 0.15 -0.73 1.45
N ALA A 156 -0.62 -0.59 2.51
CA ALA A 156 -2.05 -0.31 2.47
C ALA A 156 -2.34 0.97 3.27
N ILE A 157 -3.41 1.66 2.92
CA ILE A 157 -3.91 2.81 3.68
C ILE A 157 -5.28 2.45 4.24
N ALA A 158 -5.48 2.74 5.52
CA ALA A 158 -6.75 2.55 6.21
C ALA A 158 -7.35 3.90 6.64
N ALA A 159 -8.64 4.09 6.36
CA ALA A 159 -9.44 5.16 6.92
C ALA A 159 -10.10 4.68 8.22
N MET A 160 -10.07 5.52 9.25
CA MET A 160 -10.78 5.29 10.49
C MET A 160 -12.06 6.11 10.51
N LEU A 161 -13.13 5.57 11.11
CA LEU A 161 -14.31 6.40 11.37
C LEU A 161 -13.94 7.59 12.26
N PRO A 162 -14.54 8.76 12.04
CA PRO A 162 -14.34 9.93 12.89
C PRO A 162 -14.58 9.55 14.35
N ARG A 163 -13.87 10.20 15.27
CA ARG A 163 -14.20 10.09 16.69
C ARG A 163 -15.64 10.58 16.85
N LYS A 164 -16.47 9.79 17.47
CA LYS A 164 -17.71 10.31 18.03
C LYS A 164 -17.28 11.14 19.24
N ASP A 165 -16.89 12.37 19.00
CA ASP A 165 -16.69 13.32 20.08
C ASP A 165 -18.00 13.36 20.83
N GLY A 166 -17.92 13.07 22.12
CA GLY A 166 -19.12 13.06 22.97
C GLY A 166 -19.86 14.37 22.77
N TYR A 167 -21.12 14.24 22.48
CA TYR A 167 -22.08 15.35 22.56
C TYR A 167 -21.90 15.96 23.95
N HIS A 168 -21.08 16.99 24.06
CA HIS A 168 -21.13 17.87 25.21
C HIS A 168 -22.45 18.65 25.09
N GLY A 169 -23.50 17.98 25.58
CA GLY A 169 -24.77 18.67 25.78
C GLY A 169 -24.50 19.88 26.66
N GLN A 170 -24.76 21.05 26.11
CA GLN A 170 -25.07 22.24 26.87
C GLN A 170 -26.49 22.10 27.44
#